data_b94eaebf2f184407cdc9e4a4bbb9ec6c
#
_entry.id   b94eaebf2f184407cdc9e4a4bbb9ec6c
#
_cell.length_a   1.000
_cell.length_b   1.000
_cell.length_c   1.000
_cell.angle_alpha   90.00
_cell.angle_beta   90.00
_cell.angle_gamma   90.00
#
_symmetry.space_group_name_H-M   'P 1'
#
loop_
_entity.id
_entity.type
_entity.pdbx_description
1 polymer ?
#
loop_
_entity_poly.entity_id
_entity_poly.type
_entity_poly.pdbx_seq_one_letter_code
_entity_poly.pdbx_strand_id
1 'polypeptide(L)'
;NLISNGKIVIDLAADFRIKDKDVWEKWYGMEHKSPNLIDQAVYGLPEINRDSIKKTKLIANPGCYPTAIQLALIPLLRKKLINPTNIIADAKSGISGAGKNPELKLLMSEAEEDFRAYGIGGHRHLPEIEENLTNICGEEVKLTFIPHLVPMIRGIHATIYVDCINDFDAKDIFESFYENEPFVDIMPAD
;
A
#
# COMPACT_ATOMS: atom_id res chain seq x y z
N ASN A 1 18.30 -3.48 18.35
CA ASN A 1 19.38 -2.77 19.03
C ASN A 1 19.64 -1.33 18.56
N LEU A 2 19.21 -0.92 17.35
CA LEU A 2 19.32 0.48 16.90
C LEU A 2 18.38 1.40 17.68
N ILE A 3 17.14 0.96 17.88
CA ILE A 3 16.11 1.73 18.59
C ILE A 3 16.51 1.98 20.07
N SER A 4 17.00 0.95 20.76
CA SER A 4 17.49 1.08 22.14
C SER A 4 18.69 2.01 22.27
N ASN A 5 19.47 2.17 21.21
CA ASN A 5 20.56 3.14 21.10
C ASN A 5 20.09 4.53 20.67
N GLY A 6 18.78 4.81 20.72
CA GLY A 6 18.22 6.13 20.41
C GLY A 6 18.14 6.48 18.93
N LYS A 7 18.43 5.55 18.02
CA LYS A 7 18.39 5.81 16.58
C LYS A 7 16.94 5.76 16.06
N ILE A 8 16.66 6.55 15.04
CA ILE A 8 15.45 6.44 14.24
C ILE A 8 15.71 5.41 13.15
N VAL A 9 14.80 4.46 13.01
CA VAL A 9 14.86 3.37 12.03
C VAL A 9 13.71 3.53 11.05
N ILE A 10 14.01 3.61 9.77
CA ILE A 10 13.04 3.50 8.68
C ILE A 10 13.23 2.11 8.09
N ASP A 11 12.27 1.24 8.37
CA ASP A 11 12.28 -0.12 7.85
C ASP A 11 11.64 -0.18 6.46
N LEU A 12 12.45 -0.52 5.48
CA LEU A 12 12.01 -0.69 4.08
C LEU A 12 11.52 -2.12 3.80
N ALA A 13 11.75 -3.05 4.74
CA ALA A 13 11.21 -4.40 4.67
C ALA A 13 9.72 -4.42 5.07
N ALA A 14 9.17 -5.61 5.20
CA ALA A 14 7.73 -5.74 5.45
C ALA A 14 7.40 -6.09 6.92
N ASP A 15 8.42 -6.17 7.78
CA ASP A 15 8.31 -6.80 9.10
C ASP A 15 7.32 -6.09 10.02
N PHE A 16 7.15 -4.78 9.87
CA PHE A 16 6.34 -3.99 10.80
C PHE A 16 5.12 -3.31 10.16
N ARG A 17 4.76 -3.68 8.93
CA ARG A 17 3.66 -3.06 8.17
C ARG A 17 2.29 -3.56 8.60
N ILE A 18 2.20 -4.81 9.06
CA ILE A 18 0.99 -5.50 9.51
C ILE A 18 1.08 -5.64 11.02
N LYS A 19 0.05 -5.23 11.74
CA LYS A 19 0.01 -5.28 13.21
C LYS A 19 -0.32 -6.68 13.74
N ASP A 20 -1.12 -7.43 13.00
CA ASP A 20 -1.42 -8.81 13.35
C ASP A 20 -0.24 -9.72 12.98
N LYS A 21 0.48 -10.19 14.02
CA LYS A 21 1.63 -11.08 13.86
C LYS A 21 1.27 -12.38 13.13
N ASP A 22 0.13 -12.97 13.45
CA ASP A 22 -0.25 -14.27 12.91
C ASP A 22 -0.64 -14.15 11.44
N VAL A 23 -1.27 -13.03 11.05
CA VAL A 23 -1.51 -12.67 9.64
C VAL A 23 -0.17 -12.48 8.93
N TRP A 24 0.77 -11.75 9.53
CA TRP A 24 2.10 -11.56 8.94
C TRP A 24 2.82 -12.89 8.71
N GLU A 25 2.91 -13.76 9.74
CA GLU A 25 3.57 -15.07 9.66
C GLU A 25 2.93 -15.98 8.60
N LYS A 26 1.60 -15.97 8.50
CA LYS A 26 0.86 -16.70 7.47
C LYS A 26 1.25 -16.27 6.04
N TRP A 27 1.33 -14.95 5.80
CA TRP A 27 1.58 -14.41 4.47
C TRP A 27 3.06 -14.43 4.06
N TYR A 28 3.96 -14.34 5.03
CA TYR A 28 5.41 -14.38 4.77
C TYR A 28 6.01 -15.78 4.91
N GLY A 29 5.29 -16.75 5.49
CA GLY A 29 5.71 -18.13 5.60
C GLY A 29 6.90 -18.34 6.55
N MET A 30 7.07 -17.46 7.51
CA MET A 30 8.18 -17.52 8.48
C MET A 30 7.77 -16.91 9.82
N GLU A 31 8.47 -17.29 10.88
CA GLU A 31 8.31 -16.71 12.21
C GLU A 31 8.80 -15.27 12.26
N HIS A 32 8.02 -14.37 12.85
CA HIS A 32 8.41 -12.97 13.02
C HIS A 32 9.54 -12.81 14.05
N LYS A 33 10.67 -12.26 13.64
CA LYS A 33 11.89 -12.25 14.49
C LYS A 33 11.93 -11.15 15.57
N SER A 34 11.02 -10.19 15.51
CA SER A 34 10.97 -9.07 16.46
C SER A 34 9.53 -8.64 16.78
N PRO A 35 8.65 -9.57 17.23
CA PRO A 35 7.23 -9.28 17.42
C PRO A 35 6.97 -8.19 18.47
N ASN A 36 7.85 -8.04 19.45
CA ASN A 36 7.79 -7.00 20.49
C ASN A 36 7.97 -5.57 19.96
N LEU A 37 8.35 -5.39 18.70
CA LEU A 37 8.49 -4.07 18.06
C LEU A 37 7.31 -3.72 17.17
N ILE A 38 6.42 -4.65 16.86
CA ILE A 38 5.28 -4.42 15.97
C ILE A 38 4.43 -3.25 16.46
N ASP A 39 4.07 -3.23 17.74
CA ASP A 39 3.24 -2.16 18.32
C ASP A 39 3.93 -0.80 18.37
N GLN A 40 5.25 -0.79 18.41
CA GLN A 40 6.06 0.43 18.46
C GLN A 40 6.23 1.08 17.08
N ALA A 41 6.07 0.29 16.02
CA ALA A 41 6.22 0.78 14.66
C ALA A 41 5.03 1.66 14.25
N VAL A 42 5.33 2.78 13.62
CA VAL A 42 4.31 3.62 12.97
C VAL A 42 4.33 3.35 11.47
N TYR A 43 3.16 3.14 10.90
CA TYR A 43 3.02 2.97 9.46
C TYR A 43 3.38 4.26 8.73
N GLY A 44 4.36 4.17 7.87
CA GLY A 44 5.10 5.29 7.30
C GLY A 44 4.46 5.92 6.07
N LEU A 45 3.14 6.18 6.09
CA LEU A 45 2.43 6.96 5.09
C LEU A 45 2.21 8.38 5.65
N PRO A 46 3.04 9.37 5.25
CA PRO A 46 3.02 10.71 5.86
C PRO A 46 1.68 11.43 5.69
N GLU A 47 0.97 11.19 4.62
CA GLU A 47 -0.30 11.81 4.28
C GLU A 47 -1.40 11.53 5.32
N ILE A 48 -1.21 10.48 6.12
CA ILE A 48 -2.16 10.11 7.18
C ILE A 48 -1.55 10.03 8.58
N ASN A 49 -0.25 9.79 8.70
CA ASN A 49 0.43 9.48 9.96
C ASN A 49 1.53 10.48 10.33
N ARG A 50 1.58 11.65 9.70
CA ARG A 50 2.66 12.64 9.83
C ARG A 50 3.06 12.93 11.27
N ASP A 51 2.09 13.19 12.15
CA ASP A 51 2.38 13.54 13.53
C ASP A 51 2.84 12.36 14.39
N SER A 52 2.40 11.17 14.07
CA SER A 52 2.87 9.93 14.70
C SER A 52 4.28 9.58 14.23
N ILE A 53 4.56 9.77 12.93
CA ILE A 53 5.89 9.55 12.33
C ILE A 53 6.94 10.46 12.99
N LYS A 54 6.61 11.73 13.25
CA LYS A 54 7.52 12.66 13.93
C LYS A 54 7.92 12.24 15.36
N LYS A 55 7.09 11.41 16.00
CA LYS A 55 7.25 11.03 17.42
C LYS A 55 7.84 9.62 17.60
N THR A 56 7.81 8.79 16.58
CA THR A 56 8.31 7.43 16.67
C THR A 56 9.80 7.31 16.39
N LYS A 57 10.37 6.19 16.81
CA LYS A 57 11.73 5.75 16.44
C LYS A 57 11.75 4.59 15.46
N LEU A 58 10.59 4.00 15.17
CA LEU A 58 10.46 2.91 14.20
C LEU A 58 9.35 3.24 13.21
N ILE A 59 9.73 3.42 11.95
CA ILE A 59 8.83 3.72 10.86
C ILE A 59 8.79 2.50 9.94
N ALA A 60 7.60 1.92 9.76
CA ALA A 60 7.36 0.84 8.81
C ALA A 60 7.01 1.45 7.45
N ASN A 61 7.96 1.54 6.54
CA ASN A 61 7.73 2.12 5.22
C ASN A 61 6.75 1.24 4.41
N PRO A 62 5.66 1.81 3.86
CA PRO A 62 4.65 1.08 3.12
C PRO A 62 5.19 0.29 1.92
N GLY A 63 4.47 -0.76 1.53
CA GLY A 63 4.69 -1.39 0.25
C GLY A 63 4.27 -0.47 -0.91
N CYS A 64 4.80 -0.72 -2.10
CA CYS A 64 4.55 0.13 -3.27
C CYS A 64 3.08 0.10 -3.72
N TYR A 65 2.47 -1.07 -3.84
CA TYR A 65 1.04 -1.19 -4.12
C TYR A 65 0.15 -0.65 -2.99
N PRO A 66 0.42 -0.96 -1.70
CA PRO A 66 -0.30 -0.34 -0.60
C PRO A 66 -0.29 1.18 -0.66
N THR A 67 0.85 1.81 -0.96
CA THR A 67 0.92 3.27 -1.11
C THR A 67 -0.03 3.77 -2.20
N ALA A 68 0.05 3.20 -3.41
CA ALA A 68 -0.77 3.63 -4.54
C ALA A 68 -2.27 3.45 -4.28
N ILE A 69 -2.67 2.29 -3.74
CA ILE A 69 -4.08 1.93 -3.52
C ILE A 69 -4.66 2.72 -2.33
N GLN A 70 -3.93 2.84 -1.25
CA GLN A 70 -4.40 3.55 -0.06
C GLN A 70 -4.57 5.05 -0.31
N LEU A 71 -3.64 5.70 -1.01
CA LEU A 71 -3.79 7.11 -1.35
C LEU A 71 -5.05 7.37 -2.20
N ALA A 72 -5.45 6.45 -3.06
CA ALA A 72 -6.68 6.60 -3.83
C ALA A 72 -7.95 6.35 -3.00
N LEU A 73 -7.92 5.43 -2.01
CA LEU A 73 -9.11 5.00 -1.29
C LEU A 73 -9.38 5.78 0.01
N ILE A 74 -8.32 6.26 0.68
CA ILE A 74 -8.44 6.89 2.00
C ILE A 74 -9.40 8.08 2.03
N PRO A 75 -9.37 9.04 1.09
CA PRO A 75 -10.31 10.16 1.12
C PRO A 75 -11.77 9.72 1.06
N LEU A 76 -12.05 8.73 0.22
CA LEU A 76 -13.40 8.22 -0.01
C LEU A 76 -13.92 7.40 1.18
N LEU A 77 -13.08 6.54 1.74
CA LEU A 77 -13.42 5.70 2.90
C LEU A 77 -13.61 6.54 4.17
N ARG A 78 -12.75 7.53 4.43
CA ARG A 78 -12.92 8.43 5.58
C ARG A 78 -14.22 9.22 5.55
N LYS A 79 -14.69 9.57 4.36
CA LYS A 79 -15.95 10.29 4.16
C LYS A 79 -17.15 9.33 4.01
N LYS A 80 -16.93 8.02 4.05
CA LYS A 80 -17.95 6.96 3.88
C LYS A 80 -18.76 7.11 2.58
N LEU A 81 -18.08 7.39 1.49
CA LEU A 81 -18.67 7.63 0.18
C LEU A 81 -18.77 6.38 -0.68
N ILE A 82 -18.01 5.33 -0.33
CA ILE A 82 -17.93 4.09 -1.09
C ILE A 82 -18.19 2.88 -0.21
N ASN A 83 -18.63 1.79 -0.81
CA ASN A 83 -18.79 0.50 -0.14
C ASN A 83 -17.39 -0.07 0.20
N PRO A 84 -17.06 -0.28 1.49
CA PRO A 84 -15.72 -0.72 1.89
C PRO A 84 -15.44 -2.20 1.58
N THR A 85 -16.46 -2.99 1.26
CA THR A 85 -16.31 -4.44 1.03
C THR A 85 -16.42 -4.86 -0.44
N ASN A 86 -16.66 -3.91 -1.36
CA ASN A 86 -16.72 -4.18 -2.79
C ASN A 86 -15.78 -3.24 -3.57
N ILE A 87 -14.49 -3.47 -3.42
CA ILE A 87 -13.42 -2.68 -4.05
C ILE A 87 -12.61 -3.61 -4.95
N ILE A 88 -12.31 -3.16 -6.16
CA ILE A 88 -11.40 -3.87 -7.07
C ILE A 88 -10.20 -2.96 -7.36
N ALA A 89 -9.02 -3.44 -7.05
CA ALA A 89 -7.76 -2.77 -7.38
C ALA A 89 -6.98 -3.59 -8.43
N ASP A 90 -7.04 -3.12 -9.66
CA ASP A 90 -6.32 -3.68 -10.80
C ASP A 90 -5.06 -2.84 -11.07
N ALA A 91 -3.91 -3.34 -10.63
CA ALA A 91 -2.67 -2.57 -10.57
C ALA A 91 -1.58 -3.13 -11.49
N LYS A 92 -0.90 -2.23 -12.18
CA LYS A 92 0.18 -2.52 -13.15
C LYS A 92 1.49 -1.98 -12.60
N SER A 93 2.51 -2.82 -12.48
CA SER A 93 3.83 -2.44 -11.98
C SER A 93 4.91 -2.67 -13.03
N GLY A 94 5.82 -1.73 -13.11
CA GLY A 94 7.06 -1.92 -13.83
C GLY A 94 7.96 -2.99 -13.18
N ILE A 95 8.90 -3.50 -13.97
CA ILE A 95 9.77 -4.66 -13.64
C ILE A 95 10.61 -4.42 -12.38
N SER A 96 11.08 -3.20 -12.17
CA SER A 96 11.91 -2.86 -11.01
C SER A 96 11.21 -3.09 -9.65
N GLY A 97 9.87 -3.16 -9.65
CA GLY A 97 9.07 -3.48 -8.47
C GLY A 97 9.25 -4.91 -7.95
N ALA A 98 9.74 -5.82 -8.77
CA ALA A 98 10.03 -7.21 -8.39
C ALA A 98 11.26 -7.36 -7.46
N GLY A 99 12.02 -6.28 -7.26
CA GLY A 99 13.19 -6.26 -6.40
C GLY A 99 14.48 -6.67 -7.10
N LYS A 100 15.54 -6.90 -6.30
CA LYS A 100 16.91 -7.10 -6.80
C LYS A 100 17.27 -8.54 -7.14
N ASN A 101 16.42 -9.51 -6.82
CA ASN A 101 16.74 -10.90 -7.09
C ASN A 101 16.72 -11.13 -8.60
N PRO A 102 17.81 -11.67 -9.19
CA PRO A 102 17.85 -11.93 -10.61
C PRO A 102 16.95 -13.13 -10.93
N GLU A 103 15.96 -12.89 -11.78
CA GLU A 103 15.10 -13.92 -12.34
C GLU A 103 15.06 -13.77 -13.86
N LEU A 104 15.14 -14.88 -14.59
CA LEU A 104 15.14 -14.86 -16.06
C LEU A 104 13.93 -14.09 -16.62
N LYS A 105 12.74 -14.34 -16.06
CA LYS A 105 11.49 -13.69 -16.48
C LYS A 105 11.44 -12.16 -16.22
N LEU A 106 12.42 -11.60 -15.51
CA LEU A 106 12.55 -10.17 -15.22
C LEU A 106 13.62 -9.48 -16.06
N LEU A 107 14.35 -10.22 -16.88
CA LEU A 107 15.24 -9.63 -17.87
C LEU A 107 14.41 -8.83 -18.88
N MET A 108 14.91 -7.69 -19.32
CA MET A 108 14.19 -6.86 -20.30
C MET A 108 13.87 -7.61 -21.58
N SER A 109 14.79 -8.46 -22.06
CA SER A 109 14.59 -9.32 -23.25
C SER A 109 13.43 -10.34 -23.11
N GLU A 110 13.06 -10.69 -21.87
CA GLU A 110 11.99 -11.66 -21.58
C GLU A 110 10.70 -10.97 -21.12
N ALA A 111 10.83 -9.75 -20.63
CA ALA A 111 9.72 -8.97 -20.07
C ALA A 111 9.16 -7.94 -21.05
N GLU A 112 9.93 -7.60 -22.11
CA GLU A 112 9.49 -6.72 -23.18
C GLU A 112 8.31 -7.35 -23.90
N GLU A 113 7.26 -6.55 -24.16
CA GLU A 113 6.00 -6.99 -24.76
C GLU A 113 5.20 -8.02 -23.93
N ASP A 114 5.61 -8.33 -22.69
CA ASP A 114 4.90 -9.24 -21.79
C ASP A 114 4.03 -8.45 -20.80
N PHE A 115 2.74 -8.70 -20.82
CA PHE A 115 1.76 -8.14 -19.89
C PHE A 115 1.04 -9.29 -19.20
N ARG A 116 1.31 -9.49 -17.91
CA ARG A 116 0.76 -10.64 -17.18
C ARG A 116 0.32 -10.31 -15.76
N ALA A 117 -0.82 -10.88 -15.35
CA ALA A 117 -1.22 -10.91 -13.96
C ALA A 117 -0.33 -11.89 -13.16
N TYR A 118 -0.07 -11.56 -11.91
CA TYR A 118 0.64 -12.46 -10.98
C TYR A 118 0.02 -12.38 -9.58
N GLY A 119 0.35 -13.34 -8.70
CA GLY A 119 -0.15 -13.33 -7.34
C GLY A 119 -1.67 -13.35 -7.21
N ILE A 120 -2.40 -13.90 -8.19
CA ILE A 120 -3.88 -13.93 -8.24
C ILE A 120 -4.45 -14.73 -7.06
N GLY A 121 -3.77 -15.78 -6.63
CA GLY A 121 -4.16 -16.58 -5.46
C GLY A 121 -3.85 -15.92 -4.12
N GLY A 122 -3.29 -14.73 -4.12
CA GLY A 122 -2.92 -13.93 -2.95
C GLY A 122 -1.56 -13.26 -3.13
N HIS A 123 -1.52 -11.97 -2.81
CA HIS A 123 -0.30 -11.18 -2.82
C HIS A 123 -0.04 -10.61 -1.43
N ARG A 124 1.21 -10.63 -0.96
CA ARG A 124 1.61 -10.19 0.40
C ARG A 124 1.22 -8.76 0.78
N HIS A 125 0.94 -7.91 -0.20
CA HIS A 125 0.45 -6.56 0.04
C HIS A 125 -1.06 -6.49 0.34
N LEU A 126 -1.83 -7.55 0.04
CA LEU A 126 -3.28 -7.54 0.30
C LEU A 126 -3.61 -7.32 1.78
N PRO A 127 -3.09 -8.13 2.73
CA PRO A 127 -3.40 -7.92 4.15
C PRO A 127 -2.89 -6.57 4.68
N GLU A 128 -1.79 -6.05 4.16
CA GLU A 128 -1.29 -4.71 4.50
C GLU A 128 -2.31 -3.62 4.10
N ILE A 129 -2.89 -3.74 2.90
CA ILE A 129 -3.89 -2.78 2.41
C ILE A 129 -5.16 -2.88 3.25
N GLU A 130 -5.70 -4.09 3.42
CA GLU A 130 -6.96 -4.32 4.14
C GLU A 130 -6.88 -3.89 5.60
N GLU A 131 -5.80 -4.26 6.32
CA GLU A 131 -5.62 -3.88 7.72
C GLU A 131 -5.54 -2.35 7.89
N ASN A 132 -4.71 -1.69 7.08
CA ASN A 132 -4.55 -0.24 7.22
C ASN A 132 -5.81 0.52 6.83
N LEU A 133 -6.50 0.14 5.75
CA LEU A 133 -7.76 0.77 5.36
C LEU A 133 -8.87 0.51 6.38
N THR A 134 -8.97 -0.70 6.94
CA THR A 134 -9.89 -1.05 8.03
C THR A 134 -9.67 -0.15 9.25
N ASN A 135 -8.42 0.04 9.66
CA ASN A 135 -8.08 0.92 10.78
C ASN A 135 -8.45 2.39 10.53
N ILE A 136 -8.33 2.85 9.28
CA ILE A 136 -8.65 4.23 8.89
C ILE A 136 -10.16 4.44 8.77
N CYS A 137 -10.87 3.48 8.23
CA CYS A 137 -12.31 3.53 7.97
C CYS A 137 -13.13 3.27 9.26
N GLY A 138 -12.60 2.46 10.16
CA GLY A 138 -13.29 2.01 11.39
C GLY A 138 -14.28 0.87 11.15
N GLU A 139 -14.31 0.28 9.96
CA GLU A 139 -15.10 -0.86 9.56
C GLU A 139 -14.32 -1.76 8.61
N GLU A 140 -14.70 -3.03 8.50
CA GLU A 140 -13.96 -4.01 7.70
C GLU A 140 -13.88 -3.58 6.24
N VAL A 141 -12.65 -3.50 5.71
CA VAL A 141 -12.39 -3.24 4.30
C VAL A 141 -11.91 -4.52 3.63
N LYS A 142 -12.54 -4.86 2.52
CA LYS A 142 -12.16 -5.98 1.67
C LYS A 142 -12.02 -5.54 0.23
N LEU A 143 -10.97 -6.02 -0.43
CA LEU A 143 -10.77 -5.74 -1.84
C LEU A 143 -10.28 -6.94 -2.61
N THR A 144 -10.64 -6.98 -3.89
CA THR A 144 -10.02 -7.85 -4.88
C THR A 144 -8.79 -7.12 -5.42
N PHE A 145 -7.60 -7.66 -5.16
CA PHE A 145 -6.35 -7.09 -5.64
C PHE A 145 -5.69 -7.97 -6.69
N ILE A 146 -5.54 -7.44 -7.89
CA ILE A 146 -4.90 -8.13 -9.02
C ILE A 146 -3.70 -7.32 -9.50
N PRO A 147 -2.47 -7.69 -9.10
CA PRO A 147 -1.28 -7.07 -9.61
C PRO A 147 -0.88 -7.64 -10.97
N HIS A 148 -0.37 -6.76 -11.84
CA HIS A 148 0.19 -7.12 -13.13
C HIS A 148 1.64 -6.63 -13.24
N LEU A 149 2.45 -7.39 -13.95
CA LEU A 149 3.75 -6.94 -14.42
C LEU A 149 3.58 -6.45 -15.87
N VAL A 150 4.13 -5.29 -16.16
CA VAL A 150 4.06 -4.68 -17.50
C VAL A 150 5.46 -4.35 -18.01
N PRO A 151 5.66 -4.25 -19.35
CA PRO A 151 6.96 -4.02 -19.97
C PRO A 151 7.45 -2.57 -19.81
N MET A 152 7.48 -2.12 -18.57
CA MET A 152 8.04 -0.82 -18.15
C MET A 152 9.11 -1.04 -17.10
N ILE A 153 10.04 -0.10 -16.99
CA ILE A 153 11.08 -0.21 -15.96
C ILE A 153 10.52 0.16 -14.59
N ARG A 154 9.83 1.29 -14.46
CA ARG A 154 9.41 1.87 -13.17
C ARG A 154 7.97 2.34 -13.19
N GLY A 155 7.42 2.44 -11.98
CA GLY A 155 6.11 3.02 -11.70
C GLY A 155 5.04 1.99 -11.42
N ILE A 156 3.92 2.47 -10.87
CA ILE A 156 2.70 1.71 -10.68
C ILE A 156 1.55 2.54 -11.21
N HIS A 157 0.71 1.91 -12.03
CA HIS A 157 -0.60 2.42 -12.40
C HIS A 157 -1.66 1.53 -11.77
N ALA A 158 -2.48 2.08 -10.89
CA ALA A 158 -3.59 1.36 -10.27
C ALA A 158 -4.92 1.92 -10.77
N THR A 159 -5.73 1.07 -11.38
CA THR A 159 -7.14 1.38 -11.68
C THR A 159 -7.98 0.78 -10.58
N ILE A 160 -8.79 1.60 -9.93
CA ILE A 160 -9.59 1.16 -8.79
C ILE A 160 -11.06 1.39 -9.09
N TYR A 161 -11.85 0.33 -8.92
CA TYR A 161 -13.30 0.36 -9.11
C TYR A 161 -13.96 0.26 -7.75
N VAL A 162 -14.95 1.11 -7.52
CA VAL A 162 -15.66 1.21 -6.25
C VAL A 162 -17.17 1.40 -6.49
N ASP A 163 -17.97 0.90 -5.57
CA ASP A 163 -19.40 1.20 -5.53
C ASP A 163 -19.61 2.47 -4.70
N CYS A 164 -20.10 3.53 -5.32
CA CYS A 164 -20.45 4.76 -4.64
C CYS A 164 -21.77 4.59 -3.86
N ILE A 165 -21.78 5.04 -2.60
CA ILE A 165 -22.97 5.05 -1.75
C ILE A 165 -23.85 6.28 -2.04
N ASN A 166 -23.21 7.40 -2.35
CA ASN A 166 -23.86 8.66 -2.71
C ASN A 166 -23.09 9.32 -3.87
N ASP A 167 -23.74 10.26 -4.54
CA ASP A 167 -23.09 11.12 -5.52
C ASP A 167 -22.13 12.09 -4.83
N PHE A 168 -20.97 12.31 -5.41
CA PHE A 168 -19.97 13.26 -4.92
C PHE A 168 -19.08 13.74 -6.06
N ASP A 169 -18.49 14.92 -5.89
CA ASP A 169 -17.42 15.38 -6.75
C ASP A 169 -16.09 14.80 -6.27
N ALA A 170 -15.55 13.87 -7.03
CA ALA A 170 -14.29 13.22 -6.70
C ALA A 170 -13.12 14.21 -6.69
N LYS A 171 -13.11 15.16 -7.65
CA LYS A 171 -12.04 16.15 -7.76
C LYS A 171 -11.94 16.99 -6.49
N ASP A 172 -13.06 17.58 -6.06
CA ASP A 172 -13.12 18.43 -4.87
C ASP A 172 -12.66 17.68 -3.62
N ILE A 173 -13.01 16.38 -3.51
CA ILE A 173 -12.61 15.54 -2.37
C ILE A 173 -11.12 15.31 -2.36
N PHE A 174 -10.53 14.93 -3.48
CA PHE A 174 -9.10 14.64 -3.57
C PHE A 174 -8.26 15.91 -3.44
N GLU A 175 -8.62 17.00 -4.11
CA GLU A 175 -7.92 18.29 -4.00
C GLU A 175 -7.94 18.79 -2.56
N SER A 176 -9.10 18.80 -1.90
CA SER A 176 -9.22 19.23 -0.49
C SER A 176 -8.46 18.32 0.48
N PHE A 177 -8.43 17.01 0.24
CA PHE A 177 -7.77 16.07 1.13
C PHE A 177 -6.24 16.16 1.04
N TYR A 178 -5.71 16.36 -0.16
CA TYR A 178 -4.27 16.37 -0.43
C TYR A 178 -3.67 17.75 -0.67
N GLU A 179 -4.42 18.84 -0.41
CA GLU A 179 -3.98 20.22 -0.62
C GLU A 179 -2.58 20.54 -0.07
N ASN A 180 -2.22 19.96 1.09
CA ASN A 180 -0.96 20.22 1.75
C ASN A 180 0.04 19.05 1.66
N GLU A 181 -0.18 18.13 0.73
CA GLU A 181 0.65 16.93 0.58
C GLU A 181 1.59 17.07 -0.64
N PRO A 182 2.88 17.40 -0.43
CA PRO A 182 3.78 17.81 -1.51
C PRO A 182 4.16 16.69 -2.48
N PHE A 183 3.78 15.45 -2.20
CA PHE A 183 4.06 14.28 -3.05
C PHE A 183 2.81 13.67 -3.67
N VAL A 184 1.66 14.36 -3.56
CA VAL A 184 0.40 13.93 -4.18
C VAL A 184 -0.12 15.02 -5.09
N ASP A 185 -0.10 14.76 -6.39
CA ASP A 185 -0.67 15.64 -7.39
C ASP A 185 -2.03 15.12 -7.86
N ILE A 186 -3.03 15.97 -7.85
CA ILE A 186 -4.35 15.65 -8.40
C ILE A 186 -4.40 16.13 -9.85
N MET A 187 -4.33 15.18 -10.76
CA MET A 187 -4.35 15.45 -12.19
C MET A 187 -5.77 15.68 -12.68
N PRO A 188 -5.97 16.53 -13.71
CA PRO A 188 -7.27 16.65 -14.35
C PRO A 188 -7.72 15.31 -14.94
N ALA A 189 -9.05 15.12 -15.03
CA ALA A 189 -9.61 13.89 -15.57
C ALA A 189 -9.37 13.72 -17.08
N ASP A 190 -9.13 14.83 -17.81
CA ASP A 190 -8.82 14.90 -19.26
C ASP A 190 -7.84 16.04 -19.55
#